data_c57aa900eb7da70614f66914e5d1f8f7
#
_entry.id   c57aa900eb7da70614f66914e5d1f8f7
#
_cell.length_a   1.000
_cell.length_b   1.000
_cell.length_c   1.000
_cell.angle_alpha   90.00
_cell.angle_beta   90.00
_cell.angle_gamma   90.00
#
_symmetry.space_group_name_H-M   'P 1'
#
loop_
_entity.id
_entity.type
_entity.pdbx_description
1 polymer ?
#
loop_
_entity_poly.entity_id
_entity_poly.type
_entity_poly.pdbx_seq_one_letter_code
_entity_poly.pdbx_strand_id
1 'polypeptide(L)'
;MRILFTPAGDTDPVRGYHDGAILHILRHYPADKVILFLTKDMEEKEAAMQCYTRGIASVAPDVTVEILRSGITEPQKYEKLTAMQDAFASAYDAHPEAEWLLNVSSGTPQIKTVMALLALDYPRTKAIQVPSPERKSNRGNHPCRTADELIEMLNCNE
;
A
#
# COMPACT_ATOMS: atom_id res chain seq x y z
N MET A 1 5.87 -1.98 -16.99
CA MET A 1 5.36 -0.97 -16.04
C MET A 1 5.09 -1.64 -14.70
N ARG A 2 5.51 -1.00 -13.63
CA ARG A 2 5.25 -1.49 -12.27
C ARG A 2 4.38 -0.48 -11.54
N ILE A 3 3.30 -0.96 -10.94
CA ILE A 3 2.32 -0.13 -10.26
C ILE A 3 2.21 -0.57 -8.80
N LEU A 4 2.29 0.39 -7.88
CA LEU A 4 1.99 0.16 -6.46
C LEU A 4 0.54 0.55 -6.22
N PHE A 5 -0.28 -0.42 -5.82
CA PHE A 5 -1.64 -0.16 -5.34
C PHE A 5 -1.61 -0.19 -3.82
N THR A 6 -1.99 0.90 -3.19
CA THR A 6 -1.78 1.04 -1.75
C THR A 6 -2.91 1.81 -1.07
N PRO A 7 -3.39 1.30 0.07
CA PRO A 7 -4.11 2.13 1.02
C PRO A 7 -3.15 3.04 1.76
N ALA A 8 -3.66 3.95 2.56
CA ALA A 8 -2.88 4.75 3.50
C ALA A 8 -3.30 4.40 4.93
N GLY A 9 -2.35 4.41 5.83
CA GLY A 9 -2.58 4.17 7.25
C GLY A 9 -2.12 5.34 8.11
N ASP A 10 -2.30 5.22 9.42
CA ASP A 10 -2.00 6.30 10.38
C ASP A 10 -0.51 6.65 10.43
N THR A 11 0.36 5.73 10.06
CA THR A 11 1.81 5.97 10.05
C THR A 11 2.32 6.50 8.72
N ASP A 12 1.45 6.60 7.71
CA ASP A 12 1.82 7.14 6.41
C ASP A 12 1.59 8.65 6.37
N PRO A 13 2.40 9.40 5.65
CA PRO A 13 3.59 8.98 4.94
C PRO A 13 4.80 8.79 5.86
N VAL A 14 4.88 9.50 6.99
CA VAL A 14 5.97 9.39 7.96
C VAL A 14 5.40 9.52 9.37
N ARG A 15 6.09 8.90 10.32
CA ARG A 15 5.78 9.07 11.74
C ARG A 15 7.09 9.19 12.51
N GLY A 16 7.35 10.39 13.04
CA GLY A 16 8.61 10.68 13.70
C GLY A 16 9.77 10.51 12.72
N TYR A 17 10.72 9.63 13.05
CA TYR A 17 11.89 9.35 12.22
C TYR A 17 11.67 8.18 11.25
N HIS A 18 10.49 7.60 11.20
CA HIS A 18 10.21 6.42 10.40
C HIS A 18 9.41 6.78 9.17
N ASP A 19 9.80 6.22 8.02
CA ASP A 19 8.92 6.21 6.86
C ASP A 19 7.76 5.26 7.16
N GLY A 20 6.54 5.65 6.76
CA GLY A 20 5.42 4.73 6.70
C GLY A 20 5.64 3.72 5.59
N ALA A 21 4.76 2.71 5.53
CA ALA A 21 4.93 1.60 4.59
C ALA A 21 5.00 2.08 3.14
N ILE A 22 4.19 3.07 2.75
CA ILE A 22 4.17 3.56 1.37
C ILE A 22 5.56 4.05 0.95
N LEU A 23 6.16 4.96 1.72
CA LEU A 23 7.47 5.51 1.38
C LEU A 23 8.57 4.47 1.47
N HIS A 24 8.49 3.60 2.46
CA HIS A 24 9.48 2.55 2.64
C HIS A 24 9.49 1.60 1.44
N ILE A 25 8.31 1.20 0.96
CA ILE A 25 8.20 0.37 -0.23
C ILE A 25 8.81 1.09 -1.44
N LEU A 26 8.46 2.35 -1.66
CA LEU A 26 8.94 3.09 -2.82
C LEU A 26 10.45 3.32 -2.82
N ARG A 27 11.09 3.39 -1.66
CA ARG A 27 12.54 3.50 -1.59
C ARG A 27 13.26 2.22 -2.03
N HIS A 28 12.61 1.07 -1.85
CA HIS A 28 13.23 -0.24 -2.12
C HIS A 28 12.67 -0.93 -3.36
N TYR A 29 11.47 -0.58 -3.78
CA TYR A 29 10.80 -1.15 -4.95
C TYR A 29 10.34 -0.03 -5.86
N PRO A 30 11.20 0.38 -6.82
CA PRO A 30 10.80 1.46 -7.73
C PRO A 30 9.52 1.12 -8.49
N ALA A 31 8.64 2.11 -8.60
CA ALA A 31 7.39 1.97 -9.33
C ALA A 31 7.25 3.10 -10.34
N ASP A 32 6.52 2.85 -11.40
CA ASP A 32 6.21 3.87 -12.41
C ASP A 32 4.96 4.65 -12.04
N LYS A 33 4.06 4.02 -11.31
CA LYS A 33 2.78 4.61 -10.92
C LYS A 33 2.39 4.14 -9.52
N VAL A 34 1.78 5.03 -8.76
CA VAL A 34 1.14 4.71 -7.49
C VAL A 34 -0.35 4.99 -7.61
N ILE A 35 -1.17 4.01 -7.30
CA ILE A 35 -2.61 4.18 -7.15
C ILE A 35 -2.89 4.16 -5.65
N LEU A 36 -3.29 5.31 -5.13
CA LEU A 36 -3.48 5.55 -3.70
C LEU A 36 -4.97 5.49 -3.38
N PHE A 37 -5.37 4.44 -2.66
CA PHE A 37 -6.77 4.25 -2.28
C PHE A 37 -6.99 4.84 -0.89
N LEU A 38 -7.82 5.89 -0.81
CA LEU A 38 -8.05 6.63 0.43
C LEU A 38 -9.45 6.37 1.00
N THR A 39 -9.51 6.17 2.30
CA THR A 39 -10.74 6.22 3.07
C THR A 39 -11.08 7.68 3.38
N LYS A 40 -12.26 7.94 3.91
CA LYS A 40 -12.74 9.32 4.14
C LYS A 40 -11.77 10.16 4.98
N ASP A 41 -11.28 9.62 6.08
CA ASP A 41 -10.33 10.34 6.95
C ASP A 41 -9.04 10.69 6.22
N MET A 42 -8.55 9.76 5.39
CA MET A 42 -7.31 9.97 4.64
C MET A 42 -7.51 10.96 3.49
N GLU A 43 -8.69 10.97 2.87
CA GLU A 43 -9.06 11.99 1.87
C GLU A 43 -9.00 13.38 2.46
N GLU A 44 -9.50 13.54 3.68
CA GLU A 44 -9.49 14.83 4.36
C GLU A 44 -8.07 15.31 4.69
N LYS A 45 -7.21 14.39 5.12
CA LYS A 45 -5.79 14.69 5.35
C LYS A 45 -5.09 15.13 4.07
N GLU A 46 -5.32 14.41 2.98
CA GLU A 46 -4.71 14.75 1.70
C GLU A 46 -5.21 16.10 1.18
N ALA A 47 -6.50 16.37 1.30
CA ALA A 47 -7.08 17.63 0.89
C ALA A 47 -6.52 18.81 1.69
N ALA A 48 -6.29 18.62 2.99
CA ALA A 48 -5.80 19.68 3.87
C ALA A 48 -4.30 19.98 3.70
N MET A 49 -3.49 18.92 3.56
CA MET A 49 -2.03 19.04 3.65
C MET A 49 -1.27 18.45 2.47
N GLN A 50 -1.94 17.70 1.58
CA GLN A 50 -1.30 16.96 0.50
C GLN A 50 -0.16 16.06 1.00
N CYS A 51 -0.32 15.51 2.21
CA CYS A 51 0.77 14.83 2.89
C CYS A 51 1.24 13.57 2.16
N TYR A 52 0.31 12.80 1.58
CA TYR A 52 0.67 11.57 0.88
C TYR A 52 1.37 11.86 -0.44
N THR A 53 0.81 12.76 -1.26
CA THR A 53 1.39 13.11 -2.55
C THR A 53 2.75 13.78 -2.39
N ARG A 54 2.89 14.65 -1.39
CA ARG A 54 4.18 15.31 -1.10
C ARG A 54 5.21 14.31 -0.61
N GLY A 55 4.80 13.39 0.28
CA GLY A 55 5.69 12.35 0.78
C GLY A 55 6.18 11.45 -0.36
N ILE A 56 5.27 11.00 -1.20
CA ILE A 56 5.61 10.16 -2.36
C ILE A 56 6.58 10.88 -3.29
N ALA A 57 6.32 12.16 -3.59
CA ALA A 57 7.18 12.95 -4.46
C ALA A 57 8.59 13.11 -3.88
N SER A 58 8.72 13.13 -2.55
CA SER A 58 10.03 13.28 -1.90
C SER A 58 10.94 12.06 -2.09
N VAL A 59 10.38 10.87 -2.27
CA VAL A 59 11.16 9.63 -2.44
C VAL A 59 11.10 9.08 -3.85
N ALA A 60 10.09 9.44 -4.63
CA ALA A 60 9.87 8.95 -5.98
C ALA A 60 9.34 10.09 -6.87
N PRO A 61 10.18 11.08 -7.20
CA PRO A 61 9.71 12.29 -7.88
C PRO A 61 9.16 12.05 -9.29
N ASP A 62 9.55 10.96 -9.92
CA ASP A 62 9.12 10.65 -11.30
C ASP A 62 7.88 9.77 -11.37
N VAL A 63 7.36 9.33 -10.23
CA VAL A 63 6.20 8.45 -10.20
C VAL A 63 4.92 9.25 -10.49
N THR A 64 4.00 8.63 -11.23
CA THR A 64 2.65 9.17 -11.44
C THR A 64 1.77 8.71 -10.29
N VAL A 65 1.05 9.63 -9.67
CA VAL A 65 0.14 9.30 -8.56
C VAL A 65 -1.31 9.50 -8.99
N GLU A 66 -2.10 8.44 -8.85
CA GLU A 66 -3.55 8.49 -9.02
C GLU A 66 -4.21 8.30 -7.67
N ILE A 67 -5.10 9.21 -7.29
CA ILE A 67 -5.81 9.13 -6.02
C ILE A 67 -7.22 8.63 -6.27
N LEU A 68 -7.59 7.56 -5.56
CA LEU A 68 -8.95 7.03 -5.56
C LEU A 68 -9.61 7.37 -4.24
N ARG A 69 -10.59 8.25 -4.29
CA ARG A 69 -11.34 8.70 -3.12
C ARG A 69 -12.56 7.82 -2.96
N SER A 70 -12.52 6.92 -1.97
CA SER A 70 -13.57 5.92 -1.79
C SER A 70 -14.76 6.42 -0.97
N GLY A 71 -14.56 7.44 -0.15
CA GLY A 71 -15.58 7.92 0.77
C GLY A 71 -15.89 6.96 1.93
N ILE A 72 -15.12 5.89 2.08
CA ILE A 72 -15.36 4.89 3.12
C ILE A 72 -15.12 5.50 4.50
N THR A 73 -16.14 5.44 5.36
CA THR A 73 -16.09 5.96 6.73
C THR A 73 -15.88 4.87 7.77
N GLU A 74 -16.11 3.61 7.42
CA GLU A 74 -15.99 2.48 8.33
C GLU A 74 -15.05 1.40 7.75
N PRO A 75 -13.75 1.72 7.63
CA PRO A 75 -12.80 0.79 6.99
C PRO A 75 -12.50 -0.47 7.80
N GLN A 76 -13.01 -0.56 9.02
CA GLN A 76 -12.91 -1.75 9.85
C GLN A 76 -13.99 -2.79 9.55
N LYS A 77 -14.93 -2.48 8.65
CA LYS A 77 -16.00 -3.39 8.25
C LYS A 77 -15.70 -3.98 6.87
N TYR A 78 -15.60 -5.31 6.78
CA TYR A 78 -15.32 -5.98 5.51
C TYR A 78 -16.33 -5.66 4.41
N GLU A 79 -17.60 -5.53 4.76
CA GLU A 79 -18.66 -5.24 3.78
C GLU A 79 -18.50 -3.88 3.11
N LYS A 80 -17.74 -2.97 3.73
CA LYS A 80 -17.46 -1.66 3.13
C LYS A 80 -16.26 -1.69 2.17
N LEU A 81 -15.50 -2.78 2.17
CA LEU A 81 -14.27 -2.87 1.38
C LEU A 81 -14.48 -3.45 -0.02
N THR A 82 -15.71 -3.76 -0.40
CA THR A 82 -16.03 -4.17 -1.77
C THR A 82 -15.58 -3.13 -2.78
N ALA A 83 -15.71 -1.83 -2.43
CA ALA A 83 -15.27 -0.74 -3.29
C ALA A 83 -13.76 -0.80 -3.57
N MET A 84 -12.96 -1.25 -2.60
CA MET A 84 -11.52 -1.41 -2.80
C MET A 84 -11.22 -2.57 -3.74
N GLN A 85 -11.92 -3.69 -3.59
CA GLN A 85 -11.80 -4.83 -4.49
C GLN A 85 -12.16 -4.45 -5.92
N ASP A 86 -13.26 -3.74 -6.09
CA ASP A 86 -13.73 -3.30 -7.40
C ASP A 86 -12.76 -2.29 -8.03
N ALA A 87 -12.23 -1.37 -7.23
CA ALA A 87 -11.25 -0.40 -7.70
C ALA A 87 -9.97 -1.08 -8.17
N PHE A 88 -9.49 -2.09 -7.42
CA PHE A 88 -8.32 -2.85 -7.82
C PHE A 88 -8.59 -3.63 -9.12
N ALA A 89 -9.72 -4.32 -9.21
CA ALA A 89 -10.09 -5.08 -10.40
C ALA A 89 -10.13 -4.19 -11.65
N SER A 90 -10.73 -3.00 -11.53
CA SER A 90 -10.80 -2.06 -12.65
C SER A 90 -9.42 -1.56 -13.07
N ALA A 91 -8.57 -1.23 -12.11
CA ALA A 91 -7.21 -0.76 -12.39
C ALA A 91 -6.37 -1.88 -13.01
N TYR A 92 -6.51 -3.10 -12.49
CA TYR A 92 -5.81 -4.27 -13.00
C TYR A 92 -6.16 -4.53 -14.47
N ASP A 93 -7.44 -4.49 -14.79
CA ASP A 93 -7.92 -4.71 -16.16
C ASP A 93 -7.47 -3.59 -17.12
N ALA A 94 -7.34 -2.38 -16.60
CA ALA A 94 -6.88 -1.23 -17.40
C ALA A 94 -5.38 -1.27 -17.71
N HIS A 95 -4.61 -2.11 -17.01
CA HIS A 95 -3.15 -2.20 -17.17
C HIS A 95 -2.71 -3.66 -17.33
N PRO A 96 -3.09 -4.32 -18.46
CA PRO A 96 -2.89 -5.76 -18.61
C PRO A 96 -1.42 -6.20 -18.66
N GLU A 97 -0.51 -5.31 -18.95
CA GLU A 97 0.92 -5.61 -19.03
C GLU A 97 1.68 -5.24 -17.75
N ALA A 98 1.01 -4.69 -16.76
CA ALA A 98 1.70 -4.20 -15.56
C ALA A 98 2.03 -5.32 -14.57
N GLU A 99 3.12 -5.12 -13.85
CA GLU A 99 3.42 -5.84 -12.61
C GLU A 99 2.91 -5.01 -11.45
N TRP A 100 2.33 -5.65 -10.46
CA TRP A 100 1.68 -5.00 -9.35
C TRP A 100 2.36 -5.28 -8.03
N LEU A 101 2.56 -4.23 -7.25
CA LEU A 101 2.96 -4.33 -5.85
C LEU A 101 1.75 -3.92 -5.01
N LEU A 102 1.41 -4.72 -4.02
CA LEU A 102 0.29 -4.45 -3.12
C LEU A 102 0.82 -4.26 -1.71
N ASN A 103 0.58 -3.09 -1.13
CA ASN A 103 0.99 -2.79 0.24
C ASN A 103 0.02 -3.45 1.22
N VAL A 104 0.49 -4.46 1.95
CA VAL A 104 -0.32 -5.17 2.95
C VAL A 104 -0.02 -4.72 4.37
N SER A 105 0.68 -3.60 4.52
CA SER A 105 1.09 -3.11 5.85
C SER A 105 0.39 -1.83 6.29
N SER A 106 -0.36 -1.17 5.40
CA SER A 106 -1.06 0.07 5.73
C SER A 106 -2.56 -0.15 5.85
N GLY A 107 -3.20 0.63 6.71
CA GLY A 107 -4.65 0.62 6.90
C GLY A 107 -5.10 -0.25 8.06
N THR A 108 -6.40 -0.46 8.15
CA THR A 108 -6.99 -1.32 9.19
C THR A 108 -6.61 -2.78 8.97
N PRO A 109 -6.74 -3.65 9.99
CA PRO A 109 -6.54 -5.09 9.80
C PRO A 109 -7.39 -5.67 8.66
N GLN A 110 -8.62 -5.17 8.50
CA GLN A 110 -9.53 -5.62 7.44
C GLN A 110 -8.99 -5.24 6.06
N ILE A 111 -8.52 -4.01 5.90
CA ILE A 111 -7.89 -3.55 4.65
C ILE A 111 -6.68 -4.42 4.32
N LYS A 112 -5.81 -4.66 5.29
CA LYS A 112 -4.62 -5.49 5.11
C LYS A 112 -4.97 -6.89 4.66
N THR A 113 -6.01 -7.48 5.25
CA THR A 113 -6.50 -8.81 4.88
C THR A 113 -6.99 -8.84 3.44
N VAL A 114 -7.82 -7.87 3.05
CA VAL A 114 -8.34 -7.80 1.67
C VAL A 114 -7.19 -7.63 0.67
N MET A 115 -6.22 -6.77 0.98
CA MET A 115 -5.05 -6.57 0.12
C MET A 115 -4.25 -7.86 -0.06
N ALA A 116 -4.05 -8.62 1.01
CA ALA A 116 -3.36 -9.90 0.93
C ALA A 116 -4.11 -10.91 0.07
N LEU A 117 -5.43 -10.97 0.19
CA LEU A 117 -6.27 -11.85 -0.62
C LEU A 117 -6.20 -11.46 -2.10
N LEU A 118 -6.21 -10.18 -2.42
CA LEU A 118 -6.04 -9.71 -3.80
C LEU A 118 -4.71 -10.19 -4.40
N ALA A 119 -3.64 -10.12 -3.61
CA ALA A 119 -2.34 -10.56 -4.08
C ALA A 119 -2.30 -12.07 -4.36
N LEU A 120 -3.09 -12.85 -3.63
CA LEU A 120 -3.19 -14.29 -3.87
C LEU A 120 -4.06 -14.63 -5.09
N ASP A 121 -5.09 -13.82 -5.34
CA ASP A 121 -6.08 -14.09 -6.38
C ASP A 121 -5.67 -13.61 -7.77
N TYR A 122 -4.78 -12.63 -7.86
CA TYR A 122 -4.43 -12.02 -9.14
C TYR A 122 -2.99 -12.35 -9.53
N PRO A 123 -2.75 -12.88 -10.74
CA PRO A 123 -1.38 -13.08 -11.21
C PRO A 123 -0.67 -11.74 -11.43
N ARG A 124 0.64 -11.77 -11.48
CA ARG A 124 1.50 -10.58 -11.65
C ARG A 124 1.37 -9.58 -10.50
N THR A 125 1.00 -10.06 -9.31
CA THR A 125 0.94 -9.25 -8.10
C THR A 125 1.88 -9.81 -7.04
N LYS A 126 2.45 -8.91 -6.25
CA LYS A 126 3.27 -9.26 -5.08
C LYS A 126 2.81 -8.44 -3.89
N ALA A 127 2.46 -9.12 -2.81
CA ALA A 127 2.19 -8.44 -1.54
C ALA A 127 3.51 -8.05 -0.89
N ILE A 128 3.61 -6.81 -0.46
CA ILE A 128 4.79 -6.31 0.22
C ILE A 128 4.42 -5.99 1.66
N GLN A 129 5.08 -6.64 2.60
CA GLN A 129 4.95 -6.34 4.01
C GLN A 129 6.15 -5.54 4.47
N VAL A 130 5.90 -4.49 5.22
CA VAL A 130 6.92 -3.69 5.87
C VAL A 130 6.86 -3.99 7.37
N PRO A 131 7.96 -4.50 7.97
CA PRO A 131 7.96 -4.74 9.41
C PRO A 131 7.85 -3.44 10.18
N SER A 132 7.25 -3.50 11.36
CA SER A 132 7.19 -2.34 12.25
C SER A 132 8.60 -1.90 12.62
N PRO A 133 8.89 -0.59 12.53
CA PRO A 133 10.23 -0.12 12.86
C PRO A 133 10.50 -0.23 14.36
N GLU A 134 11.67 -0.74 14.71
CA GLU A 134 12.09 -0.92 16.09
C GLU A 134 13.03 0.21 16.56
N ARG A 135 13.51 1.04 15.64
CA ARG A 135 14.51 2.08 15.90
C ARG A 135 14.02 3.43 15.38
N LYS A 136 14.80 4.47 15.66
CA LYS A 136 14.46 5.84 15.27
C LYS A 136 14.29 6.05 13.78
N SER A 137 14.97 5.25 12.94
CA SER A 137 14.81 5.34 11.49
C SER A 137 14.88 3.95 10.87
N ASN A 138 14.02 3.72 9.91
CA ASN A 138 13.97 2.46 9.14
C ASN A 138 14.51 2.61 7.73
N ARG A 139 15.02 3.79 7.36
CA ARG A 139 15.38 4.09 5.96
C ARG A 139 16.50 3.24 5.40
N GLY A 140 17.44 2.83 6.24
CA GLY A 140 18.56 1.98 5.85
C GLY A 140 18.26 0.49 5.90
N ASN A 141 17.10 0.09 6.45
CA ASN A 141 16.76 -1.32 6.62
C ASN A 141 16.09 -1.85 5.36
N HIS A 142 16.47 -3.06 4.95
CA HIS A 142 15.73 -3.74 3.88
C HIS A 142 14.40 -4.23 4.47
N PRO A 143 13.27 -3.85 3.90
CA PRO A 143 12.05 -3.89 4.65
C PRO A 143 11.16 -5.06 4.40
N CYS A 144 11.23 -5.63 3.26
CA CYS A 144 10.01 -6.20 2.74
C CYS A 144 10.10 -7.69 2.60
N ARG A 145 9.00 -8.34 2.96
CA ARG A 145 8.77 -9.73 2.62
C ARG A 145 7.67 -9.78 1.58
N THR A 146 7.87 -10.59 0.55
CA THR A 146 6.84 -10.85 -0.44
C THR A 146 5.80 -11.82 0.12
N ALA A 147 4.66 -11.97 -0.56
CA ALA A 147 3.65 -12.92 -0.14
C ALA A 147 4.18 -14.34 -0.03
N ASP A 148 5.07 -14.74 -0.96
CA ASP A 148 5.66 -16.07 -0.96
C ASP A 148 6.50 -16.30 0.30
N GLU A 149 7.33 -15.32 0.69
CA GLU A 149 8.13 -15.39 1.90
C GLU A 149 7.26 -15.47 3.16
N LEU A 150 6.14 -14.75 3.17
CA LEU A 150 5.18 -14.80 4.28
C LEU A 150 4.55 -16.17 4.41
N ILE A 151 4.17 -16.78 3.29
CA ILE A 151 3.57 -18.11 3.25
C ILE A 151 4.59 -19.13 3.76
N GLU A 152 5.83 -19.07 3.31
CA GLU A 152 6.89 -19.95 3.79
C GLU A 152 7.09 -19.81 5.30
N MET A 153 7.08 -18.58 5.80
CA MET A 153 7.25 -18.31 7.22
C MET A 153 6.12 -18.91 8.05
N LEU A 154 4.88 -18.79 7.57
CA LEU A 154 3.72 -19.37 8.23
C LEU A 154 3.81 -20.91 8.23
N ASN A 155 4.21 -21.50 7.12
CA ASN A 155 4.35 -22.95 7.00
C ASN A 155 5.44 -23.49 7.95
N CYS A 156 6.52 -22.74 8.13
CA CYS A 156 7.60 -23.13 9.04
C CYS A 156 7.20 -23.10 10.52
N ASN A 157 6.15 -22.36 10.85
CA ASN A 157 5.69 -22.21 12.22
C ASN A 157 4.58 -23.19 12.61
N GLU A 158 4.19 -24.07 11.72
CA GLU A 158 3.19 -25.12 12.02
C GLU A 158 3.86 -26.29 12.78
#